data_149a961da91a34daeef1c7a586d7a68d
#
_entry.id   149a961da91a34daeef1c7a586d7a68d
#
_cell.length_a   1.000
_cell.length_b   1.000
_cell.length_c   1.000
_cell.angle_alpha   90.00
_cell.angle_beta   90.00
_cell.angle_gamma   90.00
#
_symmetry.space_group_name_H-M   'P 1'
#
loop_
_entity.id
_entity.type
_entity.pdbx_description
1 polymer ?
#
loop_
_entity_poly.entity_id
_entity_poly.type
_entity_poly.pdbx_seq_one_letter_code
_entity_poly.pdbx_strand_id
1 'polypeptide(L)'
;MLKTLLVIFSLISTLCQGAERHDTDKITLSDLDNVIRHASEYDRVREERLDSCRTALTHSKTLEQKYLLYFIMRQTFDRYRTDSATFYAVRSLHAAKELDRQDYISASSLALAKQYMTSGMSYDALATLNRVNRSALSEKSREELYLFYMSIYESLDGLSIDQSLKQYYSSKASVYKDSIASQFPDNVVGKSERFLLEGDYKSALDVLLRKYGSLSPESPENGPVAIAIADIYLSIGWNDAAKDYMIASAYSDIVNAKKEYVALRMLATMLYEDGDIKRAYSYLNKALDDANFCKARLKVDALAPLISIVNESYIEAKKKDLKILYAGFGVLCFLLLLMTVLLFVNKSQRRKLEVMKDELTESQSLQEEANKIVKESSNIKNTYITQLMLECISRIERLDKYLSLIHISEPTRRS
;
A
#
# COMPACT_ATOMS: atom_id res chain seq x y z
N MET A 1 -12.18 -42.45 -8.51
CA MET A 1 -11.32 -41.53 -7.76
C MET A 1 -9.97 -41.27 -8.45
N LEU A 2 -9.18 -42.26 -8.82
CA LEU A 2 -7.85 -42.02 -9.45
C LEU A 2 -7.94 -41.36 -10.85
N LYS A 3 -8.95 -41.70 -11.66
CA LYS A 3 -9.19 -41.06 -12.98
C LYS A 3 -9.66 -39.61 -12.88
N THR A 4 -10.42 -39.27 -11.87
CA THR A 4 -10.85 -37.88 -11.58
C THR A 4 -9.70 -37.03 -11.07
N LEU A 5 -8.81 -37.56 -10.25
CA LEU A 5 -7.59 -36.89 -9.82
C LEU A 5 -6.60 -36.64 -10.97
N LEU A 6 -6.45 -37.58 -11.91
CA LEU A 6 -5.59 -37.43 -13.10
C LEU A 6 -6.15 -36.39 -14.10
N VAL A 7 -7.48 -36.28 -14.24
CA VAL A 7 -8.12 -35.25 -15.07
C VAL A 7 -7.94 -33.87 -14.44
N ILE A 8 -8.05 -33.75 -13.11
CA ILE A 8 -7.82 -32.51 -12.37
C ILE A 8 -6.33 -32.10 -12.46
N PHE A 9 -5.40 -33.05 -12.36
CA PHE A 9 -3.96 -32.77 -12.48
C PHE A 9 -3.53 -32.41 -13.92
N SER A 10 -4.16 -33.01 -14.93
CA SER A 10 -3.97 -32.64 -16.35
C SER A 10 -4.56 -31.27 -16.68
N LEU A 11 -5.68 -30.91 -16.08
CA LEU A 11 -6.29 -29.56 -16.17
C LEU A 11 -5.42 -28.49 -15.53
N ILE A 12 -4.80 -28.78 -14.39
CA ILE A 12 -3.90 -27.86 -13.67
C ILE A 12 -2.62 -27.60 -14.50
N SER A 13 -2.04 -28.64 -15.14
CA SER A 13 -0.81 -28.47 -15.91
C SER A 13 -1.00 -27.72 -17.25
N THR A 14 -2.17 -27.84 -17.88
CA THR A 14 -2.48 -27.09 -19.12
C THR A 14 -2.98 -25.67 -18.87
N LEU A 15 -3.55 -25.37 -17.71
CA LEU A 15 -3.91 -24.01 -17.32
C LEU A 15 -2.69 -23.16 -16.91
N CYS A 16 -1.66 -23.79 -16.36
CA CYS A 16 -0.39 -23.08 -16.07
C CYS A 16 0.39 -22.63 -17.32
N GLN A 17 0.18 -23.24 -18.48
CA GLN A 17 0.88 -22.86 -19.72
C GLN A 17 0.28 -21.65 -20.45
N GLY A 18 -0.91 -21.17 -20.05
CA GLY A 18 -1.57 -19.99 -20.63
C GLY A 18 -1.30 -18.68 -19.88
N ALA A 19 -0.61 -18.72 -18.75
CA ALA A 19 -0.44 -17.58 -17.84
C ALA A 19 0.96 -16.92 -17.89
N GLU A 20 1.84 -17.31 -18.81
CA GLU A 20 3.11 -16.60 -19.02
C GLU A 20 2.87 -15.34 -19.85
N ARG A 21 2.30 -14.31 -19.22
CA ARG A 21 2.54 -12.93 -19.61
C ARG A 21 3.93 -12.54 -19.14
N HIS A 22 4.72 -11.90 -19.98
CA HIS A 22 5.96 -11.26 -19.57
C HIS A 22 5.74 -10.47 -18.27
N ASP A 23 6.52 -10.75 -17.25
CA ASP A 23 6.42 -10.23 -15.86
C ASP A 23 6.57 -8.70 -15.75
N THR A 24 6.80 -8.01 -16.88
CA THR A 24 7.01 -6.55 -16.98
C THR A 24 5.72 -5.73 -17.08
N ASP A 25 4.55 -6.35 -17.35
CA ASP A 25 3.29 -5.63 -17.59
C ASP A 25 2.21 -5.87 -16.50
N LYS A 26 2.56 -6.58 -15.43
CA LYS A 26 1.61 -6.90 -14.35
C LYS A 26 1.46 -5.70 -13.42
N ILE A 27 0.23 -5.14 -13.33
CA ILE A 27 -0.09 -4.09 -12.38
C ILE A 27 -0.02 -4.65 -10.95
N THR A 28 0.71 -3.96 -10.08
CA THR A 28 0.93 -4.35 -8.69
C THR A 28 0.06 -3.54 -7.72
N LEU A 29 0.00 -3.98 -6.44
CA LEU A 29 -0.61 -3.18 -5.36
C LEU A 29 0.09 -1.82 -5.19
N SER A 30 1.40 -1.73 -5.47
CA SER A 30 2.14 -0.47 -5.40
C SER A 30 1.70 0.52 -6.48
N ASP A 31 1.45 0.01 -7.70
CA ASP A 31 0.93 0.84 -8.80
C ASP A 31 -0.48 1.33 -8.49
N LEU A 32 -1.32 0.45 -7.91
CA LEU A 32 -2.66 0.82 -7.45
C LEU A 32 -2.60 1.86 -6.33
N ASP A 33 -1.74 1.69 -5.33
CA ASP A 33 -1.51 2.69 -4.27
C ASP A 33 -1.09 4.05 -4.86
N ASN A 34 -0.29 4.03 -5.93
CA ASN A 34 0.18 5.23 -6.59
C ASN A 34 -0.97 5.97 -7.30
N VAL A 35 -1.78 5.28 -8.12
CA VAL A 35 -2.90 5.92 -8.82
C VAL A 35 -4.00 6.37 -7.86
N ILE A 36 -4.22 5.68 -6.73
CA ILE A 36 -5.14 6.13 -5.67
C ILE A 36 -4.69 7.48 -5.10
N ARG A 37 -3.39 7.64 -4.83
CA ARG A 37 -2.83 8.91 -4.31
C ARG A 37 -2.98 10.07 -5.31
N HIS A 38 -2.93 9.80 -6.60
CA HIS A 38 -3.05 10.78 -7.69
C HIS A 38 -4.44 10.83 -8.32
N ALA A 39 -5.46 10.22 -7.69
CA ALA A 39 -6.80 10.11 -8.26
C ALA A 39 -7.43 11.47 -8.61
N SER A 40 -7.08 12.53 -7.87
CA SER A 40 -7.56 13.90 -8.14
C SER A 40 -7.07 14.47 -9.48
N GLU A 41 -5.95 13.99 -10.02
CA GLU A 41 -5.44 14.43 -11.33
C GLU A 41 -6.31 13.88 -12.47
N TYR A 42 -6.74 12.62 -12.36
CA TYR A 42 -7.67 12.01 -13.32
C TYR A 42 -9.05 12.65 -13.22
N ASP A 43 -9.51 12.99 -12.00
CA ASP A 43 -10.75 13.71 -11.80
C ASP A 43 -10.71 15.10 -12.47
N ARG A 44 -9.59 15.82 -12.34
CA ARG A 44 -9.40 17.15 -12.96
C ARG A 44 -9.53 17.08 -14.48
N VAL A 45 -8.91 16.10 -15.14
CA VAL A 45 -9.03 15.92 -16.60
C VAL A 45 -10.48 15.70 -17.01
N ARG A 46 -11.24 14.95 -16.21
CA ARG A 46 -12.68 14.74 -16.46
C ARG A 46 -13.50 16.00 -16.27
N GLU A 47 -13.25 16.78 -15.22
CA GLU A 47 -13.94 18.06 -14.98
C GLU A 47 -13.63 19.10 -16.07
N GLU A 48 -12.38 19.19 -16.54
CA GLU A 48 -12.01 20.06 -17.68
C GLU A 48 -12.82 19.72 -18.94
N ARG A 49 -13.03 18.42 -19.21
CA ARG A 49 -13.88 17.97 -20.32
C ARG A 49 -15.35 18.36 -20.10
N LEU A 50 -15.84 18.26 -18.88
CA LEU A 50 -17.20 18.68 -18.53
C LEU A 50 -17.39 20.19 -18.67
N ASP A 51 -16.41 21.00 -18.28
CA ASP A 51 -16.44 22.46 -18.44
C ASP A 51 -16.43 22.86 -19.90
N SER A 52 -15.65 22.17 -20.73
CA SER A 52 -15.68 22.38 -22.17
C SER A 52 -17.07 22.08 -22.75
N CYS A 53 -17.73 21.01 -22.30
CA CYS A 53 -19.10 20.68 -22.72
C CYS A 53 -20.12 21.72 -22.21
N ARG A 54 -20.00 22.22 -20.96
CA ARG A 54 -20.85 23.29 -20.41
C ARG A 54 -20.72 24.56 -21.24
N THR A 55 -19.51 24.96 -21.57
CA THR A 55 -19.23 26.12 -22.42
C THR A 55 -19.82 25.94 -23.83
N ALA A 56 -19.65 24.77 -24.44
CA ALA A 56 -20.25 24.47 -25.74
C ALA A 56 -21.80 24.53 -25.69
N LEU A 57 -22.40 24.09 -24.58
CA LEU A 57 -23.85 24.09 -24.40
C LEU A 57 -24.40 25.53 -24.35
N THR A 58 -23.70 26.50 -23.73
CA THR A 58 -24.10 27.91 -23.70
C THR A 58 -24.07 28.57 -25.09
N HIS A 59 -23.22 28.09 -25.97
CA HIS A 59 -23.08 28.58 -27.34
C HIS A 59 -23.90 27.78 -28.39
N SER A 60 -24.60 26.73 -27.97
CA SER A 60 -25.39 25.90 -28.88
C SER A 60 -26.63 26.64 -29.39
N LYS A 61 -26.81 26.68 -30.73
CA LYS A 61 -27.90 27.41 -31.39
C LYS A 61 -29.08 26.53 -31.79
N THR A 62 -28.85 25.25 -32.03
CA THR A 62 -29.87 24.32 -32.51
C THR A 62 -30.21 23.29 -31.45
N LEU A 63 -31.42 22.75 -31.51
CA LEU A 63 -31.87 21.68 -30.63
C LEU A 63 -31.04 20.40 -30.82
N GLU A 64 -30.61 20.13 -32.05
CA GLU A 64 -29.76 18.98 -32.36
C GLU A 64 -28.37 19.11 -31.72
N GLN A 65 -27.76 20.29 -31.75
CA GLN A 65 -26.52 20.56 -31.03
C GLN A 65 -26.68 20.34 -29.53
N LYS A 66 -27.79 20.81 -28.93
CA LYS A 66 -28.10 20.58 -27.51
C LYS A 66 -28.25 19.10 -27.20
N TYR A 67 -28.97 18.34 -28.06
CA TYR A 67 -29.11 16.90 -27.93
C TYR A 67 -27.76 16.19 -27.87
N LEU A 68 -26.88 16.46 -28.83
CA LEU A 68 -25.55 15.85 -28.89
C LEU A 68 -24.71 16.18 -27.65
N LEU A 69 -24.75 17.43 -27.20
CA LEU A 69 -24.04 17.85 -25.99
C LEU A 69 -24.60 17.20 -24.73
N TYR A 70 -25.93 17.10 -24.57
CA TYR A 70 -26.54 16.36 -23.45
C TYR A 70 -26.13 14.89 -23.46
N PHE A 71 -26.08 14.27 -24.65
CA PHE A 71 -25.67 12.89 -24.80
C PHE A 71 -24.19 12.70 -24.41
N ILE A 72 -23.29 13.58 -24.84
CA ILE A 72 -21.87 13.57 -24.47
C ILE A 72 -21.70 13.82 -22.95
N MET A 73 -22.40 14.81 -22.40
CA MET A 73 -22.34 15.11 -20.96
C MET A 73 -22.81 13.93 -20.14
N ARG A 74 -23.90 13.26 -20.53
CA ARG A 74 -24.35 12.02 -19.89
C ARG A 74 -23.25 10.97 -19.90
N GLN A 75 -22.57 10.75 -21.04
CA GLN A 75 -21.47 9.78 -21.13
C GLN A 75 -20.29 10.18 -20.23
N THR A 76 -19.98 11.46 -20.15
CA THR A 76 -18.88 11.95 -19.33
C THR A 76 -19.21 11.85 -17.84
N PHE A 77 -20.48 11.98 -17.44
CA PHE A 77 -20.92 11.77 -16.05
C PHE A 77 -21.15 10.28 -15.71
N ASP A 78 -21.18 9.38 -16.70
CA ASP A 78 -21.39 7.96 -16.47
C ASP A 78 -20.32 7.41 -15.50
N ARG A 79 -20.77 6.69 -14.46
CA ARG A 79 -19.90 6.15 -13.39
C ARG A 79 -19.03 7.18 -12.66
N TYR A 80 -19.36 8.48 -12.79
CA TYR A 80 -18.68 9.58 -12.11
C TYR A 80 -19.63 10.34 -11.17
N ARG A 81 -20.81 10.78 -11.69
CA ARG A 81 -21.88 11.39 -10.90
C ARG A 81 -23.24 10.94 -11.41
N THR A 82 -23.86 10.02 -10.70
CA THR A 82 -25.11 9.34 -11.12
C THR A 82 -26.28 10.30 -11.29
N ASP A 83 -26.43 11.27 -10.38
CA ASP A 83 -27.47 12.30 -10.47
C ASP A 83 -27.36 13.14 -11.75
N SER A 84 -26.15 13.59 -12.04
CA SER A 84 -25.85 14.40 -13.23
C SER A 84 -25.97 13.58 -14.51
N ALA A 85 -25.53 12.33 -14.50
CA ALA A 85 -25.67 11.43 -15.63
C ALA A 85 -27.17 11.20 -15.95
N THR A 86 -27.99 10.97 -14.92
CA THR A 86 -29.46 10.82 -15.07
C THR A 86 -30.10 12.11 -15.57
N PHE A 87 -29.73 13.27 -15.02
CA PHE A 87 -30.22 14.57 -15.47
C PHE A 87 -29.99 14.79 -16.97
N TYR A 88 -28.76 14.54 -17.45
CA TYR A 88 -28.47 14.71 -18.87
C TYR A 88 -29.05 13.60 -19.75
N ALA A 89 -29.25 12.40 -19.24
CA ALA A 89 -30.02 11.34 -19.95
C ALA A 89 -31.46 11.77 -20.19
N VAL A 90 -32.13 12.34 -19.19
CA VAL A 90 -33.50 12.86 -19.32
C VAL A 90 -33.55 14.02 -20.31
N ARG A 91 -32.57 14.96 -20.23
CA ARG A 91 -32.48 16.11 -21.15
C ARG A 91 -32.25 15.66 -22.60
N SER A 92 -31.39 14.67 -22.83
CA SER A 92 -31.18 14.14 -24.18
C SER A 92 -32.45 13.46 -24.74
N LEU A 93 -33.17 12.68 -23.91
CA LEU A 93 -34.43 12.05 -24.33
C LEU A 93 -35.50 13.09 -24.64
N HIS A 94 -35.59 14.19 -23.87
CA HIS A 94 -36.54 15.27 -24.15
C HIS A 94 -36.23 15.94 -25.48
N ALA A 95 -34.95 16.33 -25.70
CA ALA A 95 -34.55 16.93 -26.96
C ALA A 95 -34.75 15.97 -28.16
N ALA A 96 -34.49 14.67 -27.99
CA ALA A 96 -34.75 13.67 -29.03
C ALA A 96 -36.22 13.59 -29.43
N LYS A 97 -37.15 13.67 -28.46
CA LYS A 97 -38.59 13.70 -28.68
C LYS A 97 -39.06 14.97 -29.39
N GLU A 98 -38.49 16.16 -29.00
CA GLU A 98 -38.79 17.42 -29.67
C GLU A 98 -38.29 17.44 -31.12
N LEU A 99 -37.20 16.72 -31.43
CA LEU A 99 -36.64 16.56 -32.77
C LEU A 99 -37.42 15.50 -33.60
N ASP A 100 -38.30 14.74 -32.98
CA ASP A 100 -39.02 13.60 -33.56
C ASP A 100 -38.11 12.57 -34.25
N ARG A 101 -36.92 12.35 -33.69
CA ARG A 101 -35.88 11.45 -34.23
C ARG A 101 -35.94 10.11 -33.48
N GLN A 102 -36.52 9.07 -34.11
CA GLN A 102 -36.70 7.74 -33.49
C GLN A 102 -35.39 7.06 -33.10
N ASP A 103 -34.30 7.26 -33.88
CA ASP A 103 -32.97 6.78 -33.57
C ASP A 103 -32.40 7.46 -32.28
N TYR A 104 -32.60 8.78 -32.13
CA TYR A 104 -32.19 9.54 -30.95
C TYR A 104 -33.02 9.17 -29.71
N ILE A 105 -34.34 9.01 -29.89
CA ILE A 105 -35.26 8.60 -28.83
C ILE A 105 -34.83 7.23 -28.28
N SER A 106 -34.58 6.25 -29.17
CA SER A 106 -34.18 4.90 -28.80
C SER A 106 -32.81 4.88 -28.10
N ALA A 107 -31.81 5.60 -28.63
CA ALA A 107 -30.48 5.72 -28.01
C ALA A 107 -30.53 6.39 -26.63
N SER A 108 -31.33 7.46 -26.49
CA SER A 108 -31.48 8.18 -25.21
C SER A 108 -32.24 7.36 -24.18
N SER A 109 -33.28 6.58 -24.63
CA SER A 109 -34.01 5.69 -23.73
C SER A 109 -33.13 4.56 -23.21
N LEU A 110 -32.28 3.99 -24.08
CA LEU A 110 -31.29 2.98 -23.68
C LEU A 110 -30.30 3.57 -22.65
N ALA A 111 -29.83 4.78 -22.91
CA ALA A 111 -28.91 5.50 -22.01
C ALA A 111 -29.57 5.83 -20.65
N LEU A 112 -30.86 6.20 -20.63
CA LEU A 112 -31.61 6.47 -19.41
C LEU A 112 -31.85 5.21 -18.61
N ALA A 113 -32.20 4.11 -19.27
CA ALA A 113 -32.39 2.80 -18.64
C ALA A 113 -31.09 2.35 -17.94
N LYS A 114 -29.92 2.57 -18.56
CA LYS A 114 -28.62 2.31 -17.93
C LYS A 114 -28.45 3.10 -16.63
N GLN A 115 -28.83 4.38 -16.60
CA GLN A 115 -28.73 5.19 -15.38
C GLN A 115 -29.68 4.70 -14.28
N TYR A 116 -30.89 4.26 -14.64
CA TYR A 116 -31.81 3.65 -13.68
C TYR A 116 -31.25 2.33 -13.10
N MET A 117 -30.64 1.48 -13.93
CA MET A 117 -29.96 0.27 -13.45
C MET A 117 -28.84 0.61 -12.45
N THR A 118 -27.98 1.55 -12.80
CA THR A 118 -26.87 1.99 -11.92
C THR A 118 -27.37 2.55 -10.59
N SER A 119 -28.58 3.16 -10.59
CA SER A 119 -29.24 3.68 -9.40
C SER A 119 -30.03 2.63 -8.62
N GLY A 120 -30.07 1.36 -9.08
CA GLY A 120 -30.88 0.28 -8.46
C GLY A 120 -32.37 0.34 -8.76
N MET A 121 -32.77 1.20 -9.69
CA MET A 121 -34.18 1.38 -10.12
C MET A 121 -34.49 0.38 -11.24
N SER A 122 -34.41 -0.94 -10.93
CA SER A 122 -34.51 -2.02 -11.93
C SER A 122 -35.87 -2.03 -12.65
N TYR A 123 -36.96 -1.71 -11.96
CA TYR A 123 -38.31 -1.65 -12.58
C TYR A 123 -38.45 -0.48 -13.55
N ASP A 124 -37.93 0.71 -13.19
CA ASP A 124 -37.95 1.89 -14.07
C ASP A 124 -37.04 1.67 -15.30
N ALA A 125 -35.89 1.01 -15.09
CA ALA A 125 -35.02 0.59 -16.17
C ALA A 125 -35.75 -0.34 -17.15
N LEU A 126 -36.39 -1.38 -16.64
CA LEU A 126 -37.15 -2.36 -17.45
C LEU A 126 -38.30 -1.67 -18.20
N ALA A 127 -39.07 -0.81 -17.52
CA ALA A 127 -40.15 -0.05 -18.14
C ALA A 127 -39.64 0.89 -19.25
N THR A 128 -38.45 1.46 -19.09
CA THR A 128 -37.83 2.31 -20.09
C THR A 128 -37.33 1.50 -21.29
N LEU A 129 -36.68 0.33 -21.07
CA LEU A 129 -36.23 -0.54 -22.14
C LEU A 129 -37.41 -1.10 -22.99
N ASN A 130 -38.53 -1.41 -22.36
CA ASN A 130 -39.70 -1.94 -23.07
C ASN A 130 -40.34 -0.93 -24.06
N ARG A 131 -39.96 0.37 -23.95
CA ARG A 131 -40.40 1.45 -24.87
C ARG A 131 -39.39 1.71 -25.99
N VAL A 132 -38.25 1.02 -25.99
CA VAL A 132 -37.22 1.22 -27.02
C VAL A 132 -37.64 0.58 -28.34
N ASN A 133 -37.61 1.36 -29.41
CA ASN A 133 -37.80 0.84 -30.75
C ASN A 133 -36.54 0.10 -31.21
N ARG A 134 -36.57 -1.23 -31.20
CA ARG A 134 -35.41 -2.06 -31.54
C ARG A 134 -34.92 -1.88 -32.98
N SER A 135 -35.82 -1.60 -33.92
CA SER A 135 -35.49 -1.41 -35.34
C SER A 135 -34.77 -0.09 -35.62
N ALA A 136 -34.92 0.88 -34.71
CA ALA A 136 -34.21 2.18 -34.81
C ALA A 136 -32.83 2.19 -34.17
N LEU A 137 -32.41 1.05 -33.57
CA LEU A 137 -31.07 0.94 -32.93
C LEU A 137 -30.03 0.44 -33.93
N SER A 138 -28.79 0.96 -33.81
CA SER A 138 -27.62 0.35 -34.41
C SER A 138 -27.39 -1.06 -33.88
N GLU A 139 -26.62 -1.88 -34.57
CA GLU A 139 -26.29 -3.23 -34.13
C GLU A 139 -25.65 -3.22 -32.73
N LYS A 140 -24.67 -2.35 -32.49
CA LYS A 140 -24.05 -2.16 -31.18
C LYS A 140 -25.06 -1.76 -30.11
N SER A 141 -25.99 -0.88 -30.40
CA SER A 141 -27.02 -0.48 -29.43
C SER A 141 -28.06 -1.57 -29.17
N ARG A 142 -28.31 -2.45 -30.14
CA ARG A 142 -29.16 -3.66 -29.93
C ARG A 142 -28.47 -4.67 -29.03
N GLU A 143 -27.17 -4.87 -29.21
CA GLU A 143 -26.34 -5.67 -28.32
C GLU A 143 -26.39 -5.15 -26.88
N GLU A 144 -26.16 -3.84 -26.68
CA GLU A 144 -26.31 -3.20 -25.37
C GLU A 144 -27.73 -3.37 -24.76
N LEU A 145 -28.77 -3.28 -25.57
CA LEU A 145 -30.15 -3.49 -25.12
C LEU A 145 -30.34 -4.91 -24.53
N TYR A 146 -29.81 -5.94 -25.20
CA TYR A 146 -29.94 -7.33 -24.73
C TYR A 146 -29.11 -7.54 -23.45
N LEU A 147 -27.91 -6.99 -23.38
CA LEU A 147 -27.08 -7.01 -22.17
C LEU A 147 -27.79 -6.34 -20.98
N PHE A 148 -28.51 -5.24 -21.23
CA PHE A 148 -29.23 -4.56 -20.16
C PHE A 148 -30.45 -5.37 -19.70
N TYR A 149 -31.21 -6.00 -20.60
CA TYR A 149 -32.26 -6.91 -20.19
C TYR A 149 -31.73 -8.06 -19.34
N MET A 150 -30.64 -8.69 -19.78
CA MET A 150 -29.97 -9.75 -19.02
C MET A 150 -29.62 -9.26 -17.60
N SER A 151 -28.86 -8.16 -17.47
CA SER A 151 -28.40 -7.64 -16.18
C SER A 151 -29.56 -7.19 -15.28
N ILE A 152 -30.64 -6.63 -15.83
CA ILE A 152 -31.83 -6.27 -15.04
C ILE A 152 -32.51 -7.51 -14.48
N TYR A 153 -32.70 -8.54 -15.28
CA TYR A 153 -33.35 -9.77 -14.81
C TYR A 153 -32.50 -10.51 -13.79
N GLU A 154 -31.17 -10.51 -13.93
CA GLU A 154 -30.25 -11.02 -12.90
C GLU A 154 -30.31 -10.20 -11.59
N SER A 155 -30.39 -8.88 -11.68
CA SER A 155 -30.57 -8.02 -10.52
C SER A 155 -31.92 -8.30 -9.82
N LEU A 156 -33.01 -8.46 -10.57
CA LEU A 156 -34.33 -8.78 -10.03
C LEU A 156 -34.40 -10.18 -9.41
N ASP A 157 -33.73 -11.17 -10.00
CA ASP A 157 -33.55 -12.51 -9.42
C ASP A 157 -32.85 -12.45 -8.07
N GLY A 158 -31.73 -11.74 -8.00
CA GLY A 158 -30.94 -11.56 -6.76
C GLY A 158 -31.70 -10.81 -5.66
N LEU A 159 -32.59 -9.89 -6.01
CA LEU A 159 -33.41 -9.12 -5.06
C LEU A 159 -34.70 -9.85 -4.64
N SER A 160 -35.13 -10.88 -5.38
CA SER A 160 -36.39 -11.56 -5.12
C SER A 160 -36.27 -12.55 -3.96
N ILE A 161 -37.25 -12.53 -3.06
CA ILE A 161 -37.37 -13.50 -1.97
C ILE A 161 -38.27 -14.67 -2.42
N ASP A 162 -39.31 -14.37 -3.23
CA ASP A 162 -40.23 -15.35 -3.73
C ASP A 162 -39.60 -16.27 -4.79
N GLN A 163 -39.69 -17.57 -4.57
CA GLN A 163 -39.04 -18.57 -5.41
C GLN A 163 -39.62 -18.61 -6.84
N SER A 164 -40.92 -18.32 -7.00
CA SER A 164 -41.57 -18.29 -8.32
C SER A 164 -41.10 -17.09 -9.16
N LEU A 165 -40.92 -15.94 -8.51
CA LEU A 165 -40.34 -14.74 -9.13
C LEU A 165 -38.84 -14.94 -9.47
N LYS A 166 -38.08 -15.59 -8.60
CA LYS A 166 -36.70 -15.97 -8.90
C LYS A 166 -36.63 -16.82 -10.17
N GLN A 167 -37.40 -17.88 -10.21
CA GLN A 167 -37.43 -18.76 -11.38
C GLN A 167 -37.86 -18.03 -12.65
N TYR A 168 -38.82 -17.12 -12.56
CA TYR A 168 -39.25 -16.29 -13.68
C TYR A 168 -38.14 -15.38 -14.17
N TYR A 169 -37.47 -14.64 -13.26
CA TYR A 169 -36.41 -13.71 -13.65
C TYR A 169 -35.17 -14.44 -14.15
N SER A 170 -34.77 -15.53 -13.52
CA SER A 170 -33.67 -16.38 -13.97
C SER A 170 -33.93 -16.92 -15.39
N SER A 171 -35.16 -17.41 -15.67
CA SER A 171 -35.53 -17.86 -17.01
C SER A 171 -35.46 -16.75 -18.06
N LYS A 172 -35.87 -15.52 -17.69
CA LYS A 172 -35.77 -14.35 -18.58
C LYS A 172 -34.30 -13.96 -18.85
N ALA A 173 -33.46 -13.96 -17.81
CA ALA A 173 -32.02 -13.71 -17.98
C ALA A 173 -31.40 -14.72 -18.95
N SER A 174 -31.71 -16.02 -18.81
CA SER A 174 -31.23 -17.08 -19.70
C SER A 174 -31.61 -16.84 -21.15
N VAL A 175 -32.87 -16.46 -21.43
CA VAL A 175 -33.31 -16.14 -22.81
C VAL A 175 -32.50 -15.04 -23.45
N TYR A 176 -32.11 -14.01 -22.68
CA TYR A 176 -31.26 -12.93 -23.19
C TYR A 176 -29.81 -13.38 -23.34
N LYS A 177 -29.27 -14.22 -22.45
CA LYS A 177 -27.95 -14.84 -22.62
C LYS A 177 -27.86 -15.63 -23.93
N ASP A 178 -28.83 -16.49 -24.19
CA ASP A 178 -28.92 -17.27 -25.44
C ASP A 178 -29.05 -16.37 -26.67
N SER A 179 -29.85 -15.30 -26.54
CA SER A 179 -30.01 -14.31 -27.61
C SER A 179 -28.72 -13.57 -27.92
N ILE A 180 -27.94 -13.16 -26.88
CA ILE A 180 -26.66 -12.51 -27.07
C ILE A 180 -25.69 -13.47 -27.75
N ALA A 181 -25.58 -14.69 -27.26
CA ALA A 181 -24.69 -15.71 -27.81
C ALA A 181 -24.96 -16.03 -29.28
N SER A 182 -26.25 -16.02 -29.70
CA SER A 182 -26.66 -16.37 -31.06
C SER A 182 -26.62 -15.18 -32.03
N GLN A 183 -27.01 -13.98 -31.59
CA GLN A 183 -27.14 -12.81 -32.47
C GLN A 183 -25.87 -11.95 -32.49
N PHE A 184 -25.02 -12.03 -31.45
CA PHE A 184 -23.80 -11.27 -31.32
C PHE A 184 -22.62 -12.20 -30.99
N PRO A 185 -22.21 -13.08 -31.92
CA PRO A 185 -21.20 -14.11 -31.66
C PRO A 185 -19.81 -13.53 -31.32
N ASP A 186 -19.54 -12.27 -31.69
CA ASP A 186 -18.32 -11.56 -31.39
C ASP A 186 -18.32 -10.87 -30.01
N ASN A 187 -19.50 -10.87 -29.34
CA ASN A 187 -19.59 -10.32 -27.98
C ASN A 187 -18.86 -11.21 -26.99
N VAL A 188 -17.80 -10.67 -26.41
CA VAL A 188 -16.90 -11.38 -25.49
C VAL A 188 -17.64 -11.76 -24.21
N VAL A 189 -18.49 -10.87 -23.69
CA VAL A 189 -19.27 -11.10 -22.45
C VAL A 189 -20.30 -12.20 -22.67
N GLY A 190 -21.14 -12.09 -23.71
CA GLY A 190 -22.15 -13.12 -24.03
C GLY A 190 -21.52 -14.48 -24.30
N LYS A 191 -20.36 -14.51 -24.97
CA LYS A 191 -19.64 -15.74 -25.26
C LYS A 191 -19.07 -16.39 -23.99
N SER A 192 -18.52 -15.60 -23.08
CA SER A 192 -18.02 -16.09 -21.79
C SER A 192 -19.17 -16.59 -20.90
N GLU A 193 -20.28 -15.84 -20.82
CA GLU A 193 -21.48 -16.24 -20.06
C GLU A 193 -22.08 -17.58 -20.54
N ARG A 194 -22.08 -17.81 -21.85
CA ARG A 194 -22.53 -19.09 -22.38
C ARG A 194 -21.68 -20.26 -21.88
N PHE A 195 -20.34 -20.13 -21.94
CA PHE A 195 -19.45 -21.16 -21.43
C PHE A 195 -19.61 -21.39 -19.93
N LEU A 196 -19.88 -20.30 -19.15
CA LEU A 196 -20.14 -20.41 -17.73
C LEU A 196 -21.43 -21.18 -17.44
N LEU A 197 -22.49 -20.99 -18.24
CA LEU A 197 -23.76 -21.76 -18.14
C LEU A 197 -23.54 -23.25 -18.43
N GLU A 198 -22.60 -23.58 -19.34
CA GLU A 198 -22.24 -24.95 -19.68
C GLU A 198 -21.23 -25.55 -18.66
N GLY A 199 -20.78 -24.75 -17.66
CA GLY A 199 -19.75 -25.15 -16.68
C GLY A 199 -18.32 -25.19 -17.25
N ASP A 200 -18.12 -24.67 -18.46
CA ASP A 200 -16.81 -24.61 -19.13
C ASP A 200 -16.06 -23.32 -18.77
N TYR A 201 -15.58 -23.27 -17.52
CA TYR A 201 -14.79 -22.15 -17.00
C TYR A 201 -13.52 -21.88 -17.85
N LYS A 202 -12.95 -22.93 -18.45
CA LYS A 202 -11.73 -22.82 -19.25
C LYS A 202 -11.99 -22.00 -20.51
N SER A 203 -13.02 -22.35 -21.29
CA SER A 203 -13.36 -21.63 -22.51
C SER A 203 -13.82 -20.20 -22.22
N ALA A 204 -14.53 -19.98 -21.10
CA ALA A 204 -14.90 -18.65 -20.63
C ALA A 204 -13.66 -17.79 -20.34
N LEU A 205 -12.70 -18.32 -19.58
CA LEU A 205 -11.43 -17.63 -19.30
C LEU A 205 -10.64 -17.36 -20.58
N ASP A 206 -10.53 -18.33 -21.49
CA ASP A 206 -9.79 -18.18 -22.76
C ASP A 206 -10.29 -16.99 -23.59
N VAL A 207 -11.61 -16.80 -23.65
CA VAL A 207 -12.22 -15.69 -24.39
C VAL A 207 -11.90 -14.35 -23.72
N LEU A 208 -12.06 -14.27 -22.40
CA LEU A 208 -11.82 -13.05 -21.63
C LEU A 208 -10.33 -12.69 -21.58
N LEU A 209 -9.44 -13.67 -21.38
CA LEU A 209 -7.99 -13.46 -21.35
C LEU A 209 -7.43 -12.94 -22.68
N ARG A 210 -7.93 -13.46 -23.82
CA ARG A 210 -7.58 -12.92 -25.14
C ARG A 210 -8.00 -11.47 -25.29
N LYS A 211 -9.24 -11.13 -24.88
CA LYS A 211 -9.72 -9.74 -24.89
C LYS A 211 -8.88 -8.86 -23.99
N TYR A 212 -8.65 -9.28 -22.75
CA TYR A 212 -7.82 -8.58 -21.77
C TYR A 212 -6.40 -8.32 -22.29
N GLY A 213 -5.79 -9.33 -22.95
CA GLY A 213 -4.48 -9.23 -23.55
C GLY A 213 -4.37 -8.23 -24.72
N SER A 214 -5.49 -7.88 -25.35
CA SER A 214 -5.55 -6.89 -26.43
C SER A 214 -5.79 -5.45 -25.95
N LEU A 215 -6.02 -5.25 -24.64
CA LEU A 215 -6.31 -3.94 -24.04
C LEU A 215 -5.10 -3.37 -23.33
N SER A 216 -4.90 -2.03 -23.38
CA SER A 216 -3.96 -1.39 -22.50
C SER A 216 -4.51 -1.35 -21.07
N PRO A 217 -3.64 -1.29 -20.04
CA PRO A 217 -4.07 -1.17 -18.65
C PRO A 217 -4.99 0.03 -18.38
N GLU A 218 -4.76 1.15 -19.07
CA GLU A 218 -5.52 2.39 -18.97
C GLU A 218 -6.84 2.37 -19.78
N SER A 219 -7.04 1.34 -20.62
CA SER A 219 -8.28 1.26 -21.41
C SER A 219 -9.52 1.21 -20.51
N PRO A 220 -10.56 2.02 -20.80
CA PRO A 220 -11.82 1.93 -20.04
C PRO A 220 -12.52 0.56 -20.09
N GLU A 221 -12.18 -0.27 -21.10
CA GLU A 221 -12.72 -1.62 -21.24
C GLU A 221 -11.96 -2.64 -20.37
N ASN A 222 -10.75 -2.32 -19.92
CA ASN A 222 -9.89 -3.23 -19.15
C ASN A 222 -10.56 -3.62 -17.81
N GLY A 223 -11.06 -2.64 -17.06
CA GLY A 223 -11.69 -2.88 -15.76
C GLY A 223 -12.84 -3.91 -15.80
N PRO A 224 -13.86 -3.73 -16.66
CA PRO A 224 -14.95 -4.71 -16.80
C PRO A 224 -14.49 -6.12 -17.23
N VAL A 225 -13.50 -6.23 -18.10
CA VAL A 225 -12.97 -7.54 -18.51
C VAL A 225 -12.17 -8.17 -17.38
N ALA A 226 -11.34 -7.40 -16.69
CA ALA A 226 -10.55 -7.89 -15.57
C ALA A 226 -11.42 -8.39 -14.41
N ILE A 227 -12.50 -7.67 -14.05
CA ILE A 227 -13.39 -8.13 -12.97
C ILE A 227 -14.12 -9.41 -13.36
N ALA A 228 -14.54 -9.57 -14.62
CA ALA A 228 -15.16 -10.80 -15.08
C ALA A 228 -14.21 -12.01 -15.01
N ILE A 229 -12.92 -11.81 -15.31
CA ILE A 229 -11.89 -12.85 -15.12
C ILE A 229 -11.73 -13.16 -13.63
N ALA A 230 -11.67 -12.14 -12.78
CA ALA A 230 -11.54 -12.31 -11.33
C ALA A 230 -12.70 -13.10 -10.74
N ASP A 231 -13.93 -12.84 -11.16
CA ASP A 231 -15.13 -13.55 -10.70
C ASP A 231 -15.09 -15.04 -11.07
N ILE A 232 -14.57 -15.39 -12.25
CA ILE A 232 -14.37 -16.79 -12.63
C ILE A 232 -13.30 -17.45 -11.75
N TYR A 233 -12.17 -16.79 -11.55
CA TYR A 233 -11.10 -17.33 -10.69
C TYR A 233 -11.60 -17.54 -9.25
N LEU A 234 -12.41 -16.62 -8.69
CA LEU A 234 -13.04 -16.80 -7.39
C LEU A 234 -13.97 -18.03 -7.39
N SER A 235 -14.77 -18.21 -8.44
CA SER A 235 -15.72 -19.32 -8.54
C SER A 235 -15.02 -20.69 -8.57
N ILE A 236 -13.78 -20.74 -9.05
CA ILE A 236 -12.96 -21.98 -9.06
C ILE A 236 -11.96 -22.05 -7.91
N GLY A 237 -11.96 -21.07 -6.97
CA GLY A 237 -11.14 -21.05 -5.76
C GLY A 237 -9.70 -20.58 -5.96
N TRP A 238 -9.39 -19.90 -7.07
CA TRP A 238 -8.06 -19.39 -7.38
C TRP A 238 -7.91 -17.93 -6.95
N ASN A 239 -7.91 -17.73 -5.64
CA ASN A 239 -7.97 -16.40 -5.00
C ASN A 239 -6.81 -15.48 -5.39
N ASP A 240 -5.57 -15.99 -5.49
CA ASP A 240 -4.41 -15.18 -5.86
C ASP A 240 -4.53 -14.65 -7.29
N ALA A 241 -4.96 -15.50 -8.25
CA ALA A 241 -5.20 -15.07 -9.61
C ALA A 241 -6.34 -14.05 -9.68
N ALA A 242 -7.44 -14.28 -8.95
CA ALA A 242 -8.54 -13.32 -8.85
C ALA A 242 -8.06 -11.95 -8.35
N LYS A 243 -7.21 -11.94 -7.32
CA LYS A 243 -6.63 -10.72 -6.73
C LYS A 243 -5.86 -9.89 -7.75
N ASP A 244 -5.06 -10.54 -8.60
CA ASP A 244 -4.31 -9.85 -9.67
C ASP A 244 -5.23 -9.10 -10.64
N TYR A 245 -6.31 -9.74 -11.08
CA TYR A 245 -7.27 -9.10 -11.97
C TYR A 245 -8.15 -8.06 -11.28
N MET A 246 -8.42 -8.21 -9.99
CA MET A 246 -9.06 -7.15 -9.20
C MET A 246 -8.17 -5.90 -9.08
N ILE A 247 -6.85 -6.07 -8.92
CA ILE A 247 -5.89 -4.96 -8.92
C ILE A 247 -5.95 -4.24 -10.28
N ALA A 248 -5.91 -4.98 -11.39
CA ALA A 248 -5.98 -4.40 -12.72
C ALA A 248 -7.32 -3.68 -12.98
N SER A 249 -8.43 -4.24 -12.52
CA SER A 249 -9.75 -3.61 -12.64
C SER A 249 -9.84 -2.31 -11.84
N ALA A 250 -9.40 -2.31 -10.58
CA ALA A 250 -9.39 -1.14 -9.73
C ALA A 250 -8.47 -0.03 -10.29
N TYR A 251 -7.30 -0.41 -10.80
CA TYR A 251 -6.38 0.51 -11.48
C TYR A 251 -7.06 1.19 -12.68
N SER A 252 -7.65 0.41 -13.60
CA SER A 252 -8.35 0.93 -14.76
C SER A 252 -9.50 1.87 -14.36
N ASP A 253 -10.25 1.57 -13.33
CA ASP A 253 -11.34 2.43 -12.87
C ASP A 253 -10.83 3.78 -12.35
N ILE A 254 -9.73 3.80 -11.60
CA ILE A 254 -9.18 5.03 -11.03
C ILE A 254 -8.56 5.93 -12.11
N VAL A 255 -7.75 5.38 -13.03
CA VAL A 255 -7.11 6.18 -14.09
C VAL A 255 -8.14 6.74 -15.07
N ASN A 256 -9.30 6.10 -15.19
CA ASN A 256 -10.43 6.59 -15.97
C ASN A 256 -11.41 7.46 -15.16
N ALA A 257 -11.05 7.86 -13.93
CA ALA A 257 -11.88 8.61 -13.00
C ALA A 257 -13.30 8.02 -12.85
N LYS A 258 -13.45 6.69 -12.89
CA LYS A 258 -14.70 6.02 -12.60
C LYS A 258 -14.84 5.86 -11.08
N LYS A 259 -16.00 6.21 -10.53
CA LYS A 259 -16.29 6.18 -9.09
C LYS A 259 -17.11 4.94 -8.70
N GLU A 260 -16.99 3.87 -9.46
CA GLU A 260 -17.74 2.63 -9.28
C GLU A 260 -16.78 1.48 -8.95
N TYR A 261 -16.54 1.25 -7.65
CA TYR A 261 -15.48 0.39 -7.16
C TYR A 261 -15.95 -0.97 -6.66
N VAL A 262 -16.41 -1.82 -7.57
CA VAL A 262 -16.67 -3.24 -7.23
C VAL A 262 -15.33 -3.93 -6.91
N ALA A 263 -14.36 -3.80 -7.81
CA ALA A 263 -13.05 -4.42 -7.67
C ALA A 263 -12.28 -3.92 -6.42
N LEU A 264 -12.29 -2.60 -6.17
CA LEU A 264 -11.60 -2.04 -5.01
C LEU A 264 -12.19 -2.52 -3.67
N ARG A 265 -13.53 -2.68 -3.59
CA ARG A 265 -14.20 -3.23 -2.42
C ARG A 265 -13.87 -4.72 -2.22
N MET A 266 -13.92 -5.52 -3.27
CA MET A 266 -13.59 -6.95 -3.20
C MET A 266 -12.11 -7.13 -2.80
N LEU A 267 -11.22 -6.36 -3.40
CA LEU A 267 -9.80 -6.36 -3.08
C LEU A 267 -9.56 -5.95 -1.62
N ALA A 268 -10.28 -4.93 -1.09
CA ALA A 268 -10.18 -4.55 0.31
C ALA A 268 -10.59 -5.68 1.26
N THR A 269 -11.62 -6.47 0.89
CA THR A 269 -12.02 -7.67 1.67
C THR A 269 -10.91 -8.71 1.69
N MET A 270 -10.33 -9.04 0.53
CA MET A 270 -9.25 -10.02 0.44
C MET A 270 -8.00 -9.57 1.22
N LEU A 271 -7.63 -8.28 1.11
CA LEU A 271 -6.50 -7.72 1.84
C LEU A 271 -6.73 -7.74 3.36
N TYR A 272 -7.97 -7.55 3.80
CA TYR A 272 -8.34 -7.68 5.20
C TYR A 272 -8.15 -9.13 5.70
N GLU A 273 -8.59 -10.10 4.92
CA GLU A 273 -8.43 -11.54 5.21
C GLU A 273 -6.96 -11.96 5.21
N ASP A 274 -6.14 -11.38 4.33
CA ASP A 274 -4.68 -11.58 4.26
C ASP A 274 -3.91 -10.86 5.40
N GLY A 275 -4.60 -10.03 6.21
CA GLY A 275 -3.99 -9.27 7.32
C GLY A 275 -3.36 -7.94 6.91
N ASP A 276 -3.44 -7.50 5.64
CA ASP A 276 -3.04 -6.15 5.22
C ASP A 276 -4.14 -5.12 5.55
N ILE A 277 -4.35 -4.94 6.85
CA ILE A 277 -5.39 -4.07 7.40
C ILE A 277 -5.23 -2.62 6.92
N LYS A 278 -3.99 -2.19 6.71
CA LYS A 278 -3.69 -0.81 6.30
C LYS A 278 -4.20 -0.51 4.89
N ARG A 279 -3.92 -1.40 3.92
CA ARG A 279 -4.45 -1.23 2.56
C ARG A 279 -5.94 -1.48 2.50
N ALA A 280 -6.45 -2.50 3.19
CA ALA A 280 -7.88 -2.76 3.28
C ALA A 280 -8.65 -1.51 3.74
N TYR A 281 -8.20 -0.86 4.81
CA TYR A 281 -8.76 0.39 5.31
C TYR A 281 -8.69 1.52 4.29
N SER A 282 -7.51 1.71 3.67
CA SER A 282 -7.30 2.78 2.68
C SER A 282 -8.21 2.63 1.46
N TYR A 283 -8.29 1.41 0.90
CA TYR A 283 -9.09 1.12 -0.29
C TYR A 283 -10.58 1.21 -0.03
N LEU A 284 -11.00 0.76 1.15
CA LEU A 284 -12.39 0.83 1.55
C LEU A 284 -12.87 2.27 1.77
N ASN A 285 -12.04 3.12 2.40
CA ASN A 285 -12.35 4.54 2.55
C ASN A 285 -12.37 5.25 1.20
N LYS A 286 -11.44 4.95 0.30
CA LYS A 286 -11.47 5.50 -1.07
C LYS A 286 -12.78 5.10 -1.79
N ALA A 287 -13.19 3.84 -1.67
CA ALA A 287 -14.44 3.38 -2.25
C ALA A 287 -15.67 4.09 -1.64
N LEU A 288 -15.66 4.35 -0.34
CA LEU A 288 -16.73 5.07 0.37
C LEU A 288 -16.80 6.55 -0.05
N ASP A 289 -15.67 7.24 -0.06
CA ASP A 289 -15.58 8.65 -0.45
C ASP A 289 -16.11 8.84 -1.87
N ASP A 290 -15.74 7.97 -2.78
CA ASP A 290 -16.17 8.03 -4.16
C ASP A 290 -17.62 7.59 -4.37
N ALA A 291 -18.13 6.64 -3.59
CA ALA A 291 -19.55 6.29 -3.59
C ALA A 291 -20.42 7.46 -3.09
N ASN A 292 -19.96 8.17 -2.07
CA ASN A 292 -20.61 9.38 -1.58
C ASN A 292 -20.56 10.52 -2.62
N PHE A 293 -19.42 10.75 -3.23
CA PHE A 293 -19.24 11.73 -4.31
C PHE A 293 -20.16 11.42 -5.51
N CYS A 294 -20.22 10.16 -5.90
CA CYS A 294 -21.06 9.66 -6.99
C CYS A 294 -22.56 9.70 -6.67
N LYS A 295 -22.94 9.86 -5.41
CA LYS A 295 -24.30 9.76 -4.87
C LYS A 295 -24.95 8.39 -5.12
N ALA A 296 -24.15 7.33 -5.08
CA ALA A 296 -24.58 5.96 -5.29
C ALA A 296 -24.98 5.32 -3.94
N ARG A 297 -26.17 5.67 -3.42
CA ARG A 297 -26.67 5.24 -2.09
C ARG A 297 -26.58 3.74 -1.85
N LEU A 298 -27.03 2.92 -2.81
CA LEU A 298 -26.97 1.46 -2.69
C LEU A 298 -25.55 0.91 -2.49
N LYS A 299 -24.54 1.60 -3.02
CA LYS A 299 -23.13 1.21 -2.86
C LYS A 299 -22.61 1.58 -1.49
N VAL A 300 -23.03 2.73 -0.95
CA VAL A 300 -22.71 3.12 0.43
C VAL A 300 -23.26 2.11 1.43
N ASP A 301 -24.51 1.72 1.26
CA ASP A 301 -25.16 0.72 2.12
C ASP A 301 -24.46 -0.65 2.05
N ALA A 302 -23.99 -1.05 0.87
CA ALA A 302 -23.23 -2.29 0.69
C ALA A 302 -21.82 -2.27 1.31
N LEU A 303 -21.24 -1.09 1.51
CA LEU A 303 -19.91 -0.90 2.14
C LEU A 303 -20.00 -0.83 3.68
N ALA A 304 -21.12 -0.38 4.23
CA ALA A 304 -21.27 -0.06 5.65
C ALA A 304 -20.84 -1.19 6.62
N PRO A 305 -21.22 -2.47 6.44
CA PRO A 305 -20.82 -3.54 7.36
C PRO A 305 -19.32 -3.77 7.36
N LEU A 306 -18.69 -3.75 6.17
CA LEU A 306 -17.27 -4.00 6.02
C LEU A 306 -16.43 -2.83 6.60
N ILE A 307 -16.89 -1.59 6.41
CA ILE A 307 -16.25 -0.39 6.96
C ILE A 307 -16.14 -0.48 8.48
N SER A 308 -17.21 -0.89 9.16
CA SER A 308 -17.20 -1.00 10.63
C SER A 308 -16.12 -1.97 11.12
N ILE A 309 -16.07 -3.17 10.52
CA ILE A 309 -15.14 -4.23 10.91
C ILE A 309 -13.67 -3.81 10.62
N VAL A 310 -13.41 -3.31 9.42
CA VAL A 310 -12.06 -2.93 9.00
C VAL A 310 -11.57 -1.71 9.79
N ASN A 311 -12.45 -0.74 10.08
CA ASN A 311 -12.11 0.44 10.87
C ASN A 311 -11.72 0.07 12.31
N GLU A 312 -12.47 -0.82 12.96
CA GLU A 312 -12.15 -1.32 14.30
C GLU A 312 -10.77 -2.00 14.32
N SER A 313 -10.56 -2.93 13.40
CA SER A 313 -9.27 -3.63 13.24
C SER A 313 -8.11 -2.68 12.95
N TYR A 314 -8.31 -1.65 12.14
CA TYR A 314 -7.29 -0.62 11.85
C TYR A 314 -6.95 0.20 13.10
N ILE A 315 -7.96 0.61 13.88
CA ILE A 315 -7.75 1.34 15.13
C ILE A 315 -6.95 0.48 16.12
N GLU A 316 -7.28 -0.81 16.24
CA GLU A 316 -6.53 -1.73 17.11
C GLU A 316 -5.08 -1.92 16.66
N ALA A 317 -4.85 -2.13 15.36
CA ALA A 317 -3.51 -2.22 14.78
C ALA A 317 -2.70 -0.95 15.08
N LYS A 318 -3.28 0.22 14.87
CA LYS A 318 -2.64 1.51 15.14
C LYS A 318 -2.33 1.73 16.62
N LYS A 319 -3.23 1.29 17.52
CA LYS A 319 -2.96 1.31 18.97
C LYS A 319 -1.78 0.41 19.34
N LYS A 320 -1.65 -0.75 18.69
CA LYS A 320 -0.52 -1.66 18.89
C LYS A 320 0.79 -1.03 18.44
N ASP A 321 0.81 -0.41 17.25
CA ASP A 321 1.99 0.29 16.72
C ASP A 321 2.43 1.43 17.63
N LEU A 322 1.48 2.22 18.15
CA LEU A 322 1.76 3.28 19.10
C LEU A 322 2.36 2.74 20.42
N LYS A 323 1.86 1.62 20.94
CA LYS A 323 2.43 0.99 22.14
C LYS A 323 3.88 0.56 21.91
N ILE A 324 4.19 -0.03 20.74
CA ILE A 324 5.56 -0.41 20.36
C ILE A 324 6.45 0.83 20.26
N LEU A 325 5.96 1.90 19.65
CA LEU A 325 6.69 3.16 19.54
C LEU A 325 7.00 3.77 20.90
N TYR A 326 6.01 3.83 21.82
CA TYR A 326 6.22 4.33 23.18
C TYR A 326 7.19 3.45 23.98
N ALA A 327 7.13 2.14 23.84
CA ALA A 327 8.08 1.23 24.47
C ALA A 327 9.51 1.48 23.96
N GLY A 328 9.69 1.62 22.65
CA GLY A 328 10.98 1.97 22.05
C GLY A 328 11.52 3.32 22.53
N PHE A 329 10.67 4.33 22.61
CA PHE A 329 11.04 5.64 23.17
C PHE A 329 11.44 5.55 24.65
N GLY A 330 10.70 4.77 25.44
CA GLY A 330 11.05 4.52 26.84
C GLY A 330 12.42 3.88 27.02
N VAL A 331 12.76 2.87 26.19
CA VAL A 331 14.08 2.23 26.18
C VAL A 331 15.17 3.24 25.82
N LEU A 332 14.94 4.09 24.80
CA LEU A 332 15.90 5.13 24.41
C LEU A 332 16.16 6.13 25.55
N CYS A 333 15.11 6.61 26.20
CA CYS A 333 15.23 7.50 27.35
C CYS A 333 16.00 6.84 28.51
N PHE A 334 15.76 5.57 28.78
CA PHE A 334 16.49 4.82 29.81
C PHE A 334 17.98 4.70 29.47
N LEU A 335 18.32 4.39 28.22
CA LEU A 335 19.72 4.31 27.77
C LEU A 335 20.46 5.67 27.88
N LEU A 336 19.78 6.76 27.53
CA LEU A 336 20.33 8.12 27.67
C LEU A 336 20.57 8.46 29.16
N LEU A 337 19.64 8.09 30.02
CA LEU A 337 19.78 8.29 31.47
C LEU A 337 20.95 7.48 32.04
N LEU A 338 21.06 6.21 31.62
CA LEU A 338 22.21 5.35 31.99
C LEU A 338 23.54 5.94 31.52
N MET A 339 23.60 6.44 30.30
CA MET A 339 24.79 7.09 29.73
C MET A 339 25.18 8.35 30.55
N THR A 340 24.20 9.19 30.93
CA THR A 340 24.49 10.38 31.76
C THR A 340 25.02 10.01 33.15
N VAL A 341 24.46 8.96 33.75
CA VAL A 341 24.95 8.44 35.05
C VAL A 341 26.40 7.92 34.92
N LEU A 342 26.69 7.13 33.86
CA LEU A 342 28.06 6.63 33.62
C LEU A 342 29.05 7.75 33.36
N LEU A 343 28.67 8.79 32.63
CA LEU A 343 29.51 9.97 32.42
C LEU A 343 29.78 10.72 33.73
N PHE A 344 28.79 10.84 34.59
CA PHE A 344 28.90 11.46 35.90
C PHE A 344 29.85 10.66 36.82
N VAL A 345 29.66 9.33 36.87
CA VAL A 345 30.53 8.42 37.64
C VAL A 345 31.97 8.49 37.12
N ASN A 346 32.17 8.43 35.81
CA ASN A 346 33.51 8.53 35.20
C ASN A 346 34.15 9.87 35.50
N LYS A 347 33.41 10.98 35.43
CA LYS A 347 33.93 12.31 35.80
C LYS A 347 34.33 12.38 37.28
N SER A 348 33.51 11.78 38.17
CA SER A 348 33.81 11.70 39.60
C SER A 348 35.08 10.87 39.88
N GLN A 349 35.22 9.72 39.22
CA GLN A 349 36.41 8.87 39.34
C GLN A 349 37.67 9.58 38.82
N ARG A 350 37.61 10.30 37.70
CA ARG A 350 38.71 11.08 37.17
C ARG A 350 39.19 12.16 38.16
N ARG A 351 38.24 12.87 38.79
CA ARG A 351 38.58 13.86 39.84
C ARG A 351 39.32 13.23 41.01
N LYS A 352 38.85 12.07 41.51
CA LYS A 352 39.53 11.35 42.59
C LYS A 352 40.92 10.90 42.18
N LEU A 353 41.08 10.45 40.93
CA LEU A 353 42.39 10.04 40.39
C LEU A 353 43.35 11.21 40.28
N GLU A 354 42.89 12.40 39.87
CA GLU A 354 43.69 13.63 39.82
C GLU A 354 44.20 14.04 41.21
N VAL A 355 43.28 14.06 42.22
CA VAL A 355 43.66 14.37 43.60
C VAL A 355 44.69 13.35 44.12
N MET A 356 44.50 12.06 43.91
CA MET A 356 45.42 11.02 44.35
C MET A 356 46.80 11.10 43.62
N LYS A 357 46.79 11.51 42.36
CA LYS A 357 48.02 11.76 41.58
C LYS A 357 48.80 12.97 42.15
N ASP A 358 48.11 14.04 42.50
CA ASP A 358 48.72 15.23 43.09
C ASP A 358 49.33 14.90 44.48
N GLU A 359 48.58 14.17 45.33
CA GLU A 359 49.10 13.68 46.63
C GLU A 359 50.34 12.77 46.48
N LEU A 360 50.31 11.86 45.47
CA LEU A 360 51.44 10.98 45.18
C LEU A 360 52.67 11.79 44.70
N THR A 361 52.43 12.79 43.85
CA THR A 361 53.53 13.65 43.35
C THR A 361 54.16 14.46 44.47
N GLU A 362 53.35 15.01 45.39
CA GLU A 362 53.84 15.72 46.59
C GLU A 362 54.59 14.76 47.51
N SER A 363 54.08 13.55 47.76
CA SER A 363 54.81 12.55 48.57
C SER A 363 56.13 12.11 47.94
N GLN A 364 56.16 11.96 46.60
CA GLN A 364 57.44 11.68 45.90
C GLN A 364 58.44 12.81 46.00
N SER A 365 58.00 14.07 45.89
CA SER A 365 58.90 15.23 46.06
C SER A 365 59.52 15.34 47.47
N LEU A 366 58.68 15.10 48.51
CA LEU A 366 59.11 15.03 49.90
C LEU A 366 60.12 13.88 50.14
N GLN A 367 59.88 12.74 49.50
CA GLN A 367 60.79 11.59 49.58
C GLN A 367 62.16 11.84 48.90
N GLU A 368 62.15 12.53 47.74
CA GLU A 368 63.35 12.95 47.05
C GLU A 368 64.17 13.95 47.89
N GLU A 369 63.47 14.91 48.52
CA GLU A 369 64.12 15.90 49.43
C GLU A 369 64.69 15.20 50.65
N ALA A 370 63.96 14.30 51.30
CA ALA A 370 64.49 13.48 52.40
C ALA A 370 65.72 12.64 51.99
N ASN A 371 65.65 12.00 50.82
CA ASN A 371 66.80 11.24 50.29
C ASN A 371 68.00 12.11 50.00
N LYS A 372 67.78 13.34 49.51
CA LYS A 372 68.89 14.32 49.33
C LYS A 372 69.56 14.70 50.66
N ILE A 373 68.75 15.00 51.69
CA ILE A 373 69.23 15.27 53.04
C ILE A 373 70.05 14.11 53.62
N VAL A 374 69.50 12.85 53.45
CA VAL A 374 70.24 11.65 53.91
C VAL A 374 71.54 11.46 53.16
N LYS A 375 71.58 11.71 51.87
CA LYS A 375 72.80 11.60 51.05
C LYS A 375 73.82 12.67 51.43
N GLU A 376 73.41 13.92 51.66
CA GLU A 376 74.24 14.99 52.14
C GLU A 376 74.79 14.67 53.53
N SER A 377 73.95 14.21 54.47
CA SER A 377 74.36 13.78 55.80
C SER A 377 75.39 12.63 55.75
N SER A 378 75.18 11.64 54.85
CA SER A 378 76.10 10.54 54.65
C SER A 378 77.41 10.98 54.04
N ASN A 379 77.40 11.94 53.13
CA ASN A 379 78.68 12.54 52.59
C ASN A 379 79.46 13.32 53.65
N ILE A 380 78.76 14.12 54.49
CA ILE A 380 79.40 14.83 55.63
C ILE A 380 80.01 13.80 56.59
N LYS A 381 79.24 12.74 56.95
CA LYS A 381 79.71 11.65 57.78
C LYS A 381 80.97 10.98 57.23
N ASN A 382 80.95 10.63 55.93
CA ASN A 382 82.08 10.02 55.25
C ASN A 382 83.31 10.97 55.20
N THR A 383 83.11 12.27 54.96
CA THR A 383 84.14 13.27 54.97
C THR A 383 84.76 13.39 56.38
N TYR A 384 83.89 13.36 57.41
CA TYR A 384 84.39 13.42 58.83
C TYR A 384 85.18 12.16 59.22
N ILE A 385 84.69 10.95 58.80
CA ILE A 385 85.46 9.70 59.02
C ILE A 385 86.79 9.73 58.29
N THR A 386 86.78 10.20 57.02
CA THR A 386 88.04 10.29 56.25
C THR A 386 89.05 11.30 56.94
N GLN A 387 88.54 12.40 57.45
CA GLN A 387 89.33 13.41 58.13
C GLN A 387 89.87 12.86 59.45
N LEU A 388 89.08 12.15 60.25
CA LEU A 388 89.50 11.46 61.44
C LEU A 388 90.53 10.36 61.14
N MET A 389 90.34 9.58 60.06
CA MET A 389 91.34 8.59 59.67
C MET A 389 92.70 9.24 59.29
N LEU A 390 92.65 10.32 58.50
CA LEU A 390 93.87 11.07 58.18
C LEU A 390 94.59 11.65 59.44
N GLU A 391 93.79 12.12 60.41
CA GLU A 391 94.34 12.61 61.68
C GLU A 391 94.91 11.50 62.50
N CYS A 392 94.29 10.34 62.56
CA CYS A 392 94.82 9.14 63.20
C CYS A 392 96.09 8.65 62.53
N ILE A 393 96.15 8.62 61.19
CA ILE A 393 97.34 8.23 60.43
C ILE A 393 98.50 9.21 60.73
N SER A 394 98.22 10.51 60.73
CA SER A 394 99.26 11.55 61.09
C SER A 394 99.76 11.44 62.53
N ARG A 395 98.85 11.01 63.44
CA ARG A 395 99.31 10.74 64.83
C ARG A 395 100.11 9.46 64.96
N ILE A 396 99.80 8.41 64.21
CA ILE A 396 100.58 7.19 64.15
C ILE A 396 101.98 7.47 63.56
N GLU A 397 102.08 8.21 62.43
CA GLU A 397 103.34 8.59 61.84
C GLU A 397 104.20 9.42 62.80
N ARG A 398 103.56 10.27 63.60
CA ARG A 398 104.27 11.05 64.63
C ARG A 398 104.79 10.11 65.73
N LEU A 399 103.99 9.17 66.21
CA LEU A 399 104.44 8.17 67.20
C LEU A 399 105.57 7.30 66.68
N ASP A 400 105.49 6.89 65.42
CA ASP A 400 106.55 6.10 64.76
C ASP A 400 107.88 6.90 64.67
N LYS A 401 107.72 8.15 64.36
CA LYS A 401 108.88 9.06 64.36
C LYS A 401 109.53 9.27 65.77
N TYR A 402 108.69 9.31 66.86
CA TYR A 402 109.15 9.31 68.23
C TYR A 402 109.74 7.98 68.65
N LEU A 403 109.20 6.84 68.26
CA LEU A 403 109.76 5.55 68.53
C LEU A 403 111.09 5.30 67.80
N SER A 404 111.24 5.83 66.61
CA SER A 404 112.51 5.73 65.86
C SER A 404 113.60 6.61 66.50
N LEU A 405 113.18 7.74 67.12
CA LEU A 405 114.11 8.59 67.86
C LEU A 405 114.56 7.95 69.17
N ILE A 406 113.76 7.17 69.85
CA ILE A 406 114.06 6.43 71.07
C ILE A 406 114.98 5.25 70.76
N HIS A 407 114.88 4.62 69.66
CA HIS A 407 115.73 3.49 69.24
C HIS A 407 117.13 3.92 68.85
N ILE A 408 117.37 5.21 68.59
CA ILE A 408 118.70 5.75 68.23
C ILE A 408 119.53 6.10 69.53
N SER A 409 118.92 6.04 70.73
CA SER A 409 119.53 6.46 71.95
C SER A 409 119.98 5.32 72.88
N GLU A 410 119.96 4.07 72.46
CA GLU A 410 120.56 3.02 73.28
C GLU A 410 122.02 2.81 72.96
N PRO A 411 122.89 3.04 73.91
CA PRO A 411 124.32 2.84 73.68
C PRO A 411 124.69 1.38 73.85
N THR A 412 125.40 0.93 72.93
CA THR A 412 126.11 -0.37 72.97
C THR A 412 126.84 -0.54 74.26
N ARG A 413 126.51 -1.62 75.05
CA ARG A 413 127.46 -2.16 76.01
C ARG A 413 127.71 -3.65 75.75
N ARG A 414 128.94 -3.88 75.50
CA ARG A 414 129.63 -5.17 75.37
C ARG A 414 129.56 -5.95 76.69
N SER A 415 129.47 -7.16 76.59
CA SER A 415 130.45 -8.20 76.94
C SER A 415 129.79 -9.57 76.80
#